data_5710253c600085c934e8b991b2de7335
#
_entry.id   5710253c600085c934e8b991b2de7335
#
_cell.length_a   1.000
_cell.length_b   1.000
_cell.length_c   1.000
_cell.angle_alpha   90.00
_cell.angle_beta   90.00
_cell.angle_gamma   90.00
#
_symmetry.space_group_name_H-M   'P 1'
#
loop_
_entity.id
_entity.type
_entity.pdbx_description
1 polymer ?
#
loop_
_entity_poly.entity_id
_entity_poly.type
_entity_poly.pdbx_seq_one_letter_code
_entity_poly.pdbx_strand_id
1 'polypeptide(L)'
;VYETLEIVKRKKPKECALIGFAGAPFTLAAYMIQGSGEKNFSKCVSFFKREERGFLLLLDKLADLTARHLINQIKSGAEVIQIFDSHAKIAATNNKLRDFCIKPVEKIIKRVRKEVRNSYIICFPRNIGINYIDYAANLELNCISLDQNVDRRWAIENIKPKNQIRCYQGNLDPKILAKGGKKMQKEIHKILKDFTGVNHIFNLGHGVLKETDPENIKELIKTIRDQEK
;
A
#
# COMPACT_ATOMS: atom_id res chain seq x y z
N VAL A 1 -3.62 11.94 16.14
CA VAL A 1 -2.75 11.42 15.05
C VAL A 1 -1.52 12.32 14.88
N TYR A 2 -1.67 13.62 14.59
CA TYR A 2 -0.54 14.49 14.25
C TYR A 2 0.40 14.70 15.43
N GLU A 3 -0.11 15.04 16.60
CA GLU A 3 0.67 15.13 17.84
C GLU A 3 1.39 13.81 18.17
N THR A 4 0.72 12.68 17.95
CA THR A 4 1.33 11.36 18.12
C THR A 4 2.53 11.17 17.20
N LEU A 5 2.42 11.60 15.92
CA LEU A 5 3.52 11.53 14.96
C LEU A 5 4.71 12.40 15.40
N GLU A 6 4.46 13.61 15.93
CA GLU A 6 5.50 14.48 16.48
C GLU A 6 6.24 13.85 17.65
N ILE A 7 5.49 13.19 18.55
CA ILE A 7 6.07 12.48 19.69
C ILE A 7 6.92 11.29 19.20
N VAL A 8 6.38 10.48 18.29
CA VAL A 8 7.09 9.32 17.73
C VAL A 8 8.34 9.74 16.98
N LYS A 9 8.27 10.80 16.16
CA LYS A 9 9.43 11.36 15.46
C LYS A 9 10.59 11.67 16.40
N ARG A 10 10.28 12.25 17.58
CA ARG A 10 11.30 12.60 18.58
C ARG A 10 11.89 11.39 19.31
N LYS A 11 11.10 10.32 19.46
CA LYS A 11 11.45 9.14 20.28
C LYS A 11 11.94 7.94 19.49
N LYS A 12 11.65 7.86 18.18
CA LYS A 12 12.05 6.72 17.34
C LYS A 12 13.57 6.62 17.23
N PRO A 13 14.13 5.42 17.07
CA PRO A 13 15.53 5.24 16.69
C PRO A 13 15.85 5.97 15.38
N LYS A 14 17.08 6.50 15.26
CA LYS A 14 17.50 7.28 14.08
C LYS A 14 17.48 6.45 12.79
N GLU A 15 17.77 5.17 12.91
CA GLU A 15 17.79 4.19 11.82
C GLU A 15 16.40 3.74 11.34
N CYS A 16 15.33 4.14 12.04
CA CYS A 16 13.96 3.80 11.67
C CYS A 16 13.31 4.97 10.93
N ALA A 17 12.69 4.72 9.78
CA ALA A 17 11.84 5.67 9.10
C ALA A 17 10.43 5.71 9.72
N LEU A 18 9.81 6.88 9.78
CA LEU A 18 8.43 7.05 10.22
C LEU A 18 7.51 7.11 9.00
N ILE A 19 6.64 6.10 8.87
CA ILE A 19 5.70 6.00 7.77
C ILE A 19 4.33 6.48 8.24
N GLY A 20 3.83 7.57 7.63
CA GLY A 20 2.44 7.97 7.73
C GLY A 20 1.58 7.20 6.72
N PHE A 21 0.29 7.06 6.96
CA PHE A 21 -0.56 6.33 6.03
C PHE A 21 -2.01 6.80 6.01
N ALA A 22 -2.71 6.42 4.93
CA ALA A 22 -4.16 6.59 4.82
C ALA A 22 -4.76 5.51 3.91
N GLY A 23 -6.07 5.28 4.05
CA GLY A 23 -6.84 4.54 3.06
C GLY A 23 -7.00 5.33 1.77
N ALA A 24 -6.95 4.65 0.62
CA ALA A 24 -7.29 5.24 -0.67
C ALA A 24 -8.78 5.60 -0.73
N PRO A 25 -9.17 6.57 -1.55
CA PRO A 25 -10.57 7.03 -1.65
C PRO A 25 -11.57 5.92 -1.90
N PHE A 26 -11.26 4.97 -2.80
CA PHE A 26 -12.15 3.84 -3.09
C PHE A 26 -12.34 2.94 -1.85
N THR A 27 -11.25 2.60 -1.17
CA THR A 27 -11.32 1.79 0.05
C THR A 27 -12.13 2.47 1.14
N LEU A 28 -11.95 3.79 1.34
CA LEU A 28 -12.73 4.57 2.31
C LEU A 28 -14.22 4.61 1.94
N ALA A 29 -14.54 4.91 0.67
CA ALA A 29 -15.91 4.92 0.17
C ALA A 29 -16.58 3.55 0.31
N ALA A 30 -15.85 2.47 0.01
CA ALA A 30 -16.35 1.11 0.15
C ALA A 30 -16.76 0.81 1.59
N TYR A 31 -15.94 1.17 2.59
CA TYR A 31 -16.30 1.02 3.99
C TYR A 31 -17.47 1.92 4.42
N MET A 32 -17.49 3.18 3.98
CA MET A 32 -18.56 4.12 4.33
C MET A 32 -19.92 3.63 3.84
N ILE A 33 -20.00 3.09 2.62
CA ILE A 33 -21.25 2.64 2.01
C ILE A 33 -21.64 1.25 2.53
N GLN A 34 -20.66 0.34 2.65
CA GLN A 34 -20.93 -1.03 3.10
C GLN A 34 -21.34 -1.08 4.57
N GLY A 35 -20.76 -0.23 5.42
CA GLY A 35 -20.91 -0.33 6.87
C GLY A 35 -20.20 -1.56 7.44
N SER A 36 -20.77 -2.12 8.50
CA SER A 36 -20.25 -3.35 9.14
C SER A 36 -20.93 -4.61 8.57
N GLY A 37 -20.22 -5.73 8.59
CA GLY A 37 -20.79 -7.07 8.56
C GLY A 37 -20.59 -7.91 7.30
N GLU A 38 -20.56 -7.37 6.09
CA GLU A 38 -20.43 -8.18 4.88
C GLU A 38 -19.05 -8.06 4.22
N LYS A 39 -18.43 -9.20 3.93
CA LYS A 39 -17.11 -9.26 3.29
C LYS A 39 -17.12 -8.99 1.77
N ASN A 40 -18.28 -9.06 1.13
CA ASN A 40 -18.41 -8.98 -0.34
C ASN A 40 -18.63 -7.57 -0.88
N PHE A 41 -18.87 -6.57 -0.01
CA PHE A 41 -19.12 -5.18 -0.39
C PHE A 41 -20.27 -4.98 -1.39
N SER A 42 -21.30 -5.82 -1.31
CA SER A 42 -22.45 -5.83 -2.24
C SER A 42 -23.19 -4.49 -2.28
N LYS A 43 -23.36 -3.83 -1.12
CA LYS A 43 -24.03 -2.51 -1.04
C LYS A 43 -23.19 -1.45 -1.79
N CYS A 44 -21.88 -1.47 -1.63
CA CYS A 44 -20.99 -0.56 -2.35
C CYS A 44 -21.09 -0.77 -3.86
N VAL A 45 -21.05 -2.05 -4.31
CA VAL A 45 -21.20 -2.40 -5.73
C VAL A 45 -22.54 -1.95 -6.29
N SER A 46 -23.63 -2.21 -5.58
CA SER A 46 -24.96 -1.78 -5.99
C SER A 46 -25.09 -0.27 -6.04
N PHE A 47 -24.47 0.45 -5.09
CA PHE A 47 -24.49 1.90 -5.04
C PHE A 47 -23.79 2.50 -6.26
N PHE A 48 -22.55 2.15 -6.55
CA PHE A 48 -21.84 2.76 -7.67
C PHE A 48 -22.39 2.35 -9.05
N LYS A 49 -23.04 1.19 -9.16
CA LYS A 49 -23.75 0.81 -10.41
C LYS A 49 -25.00 1.65 -10.66
N ARG A 50 -25.69 2.06 -9.61
CA ARG A 50 -26.90 2.87 -9.70
C ARG A 50 -26.60 4.36 -9.78
N GLU A 51 -25.61 4.82 -9.01
CA GLU A 51 -25.31 6.23 -8.74
C GLU A 51 -23.83 6.54 -9.01
N GLU A 52 -23.34 6.19 -10.21
CA GLU A 52 -21.92 6.35 -10.54
C GLU A 52 -21.44 7.79 -10.38
N ARG A 53 -22.24 8.78 -10.81
CA ARG A 53 -21.89 10.20 -10.69
C ARG A 53 -21.73 10.62 -9.22
N GLY A 54 -22.67 10.23 -8.38
CA GLY A 54 -22.59 10.50 -6.93
C GLY A 54 -21.39 9.81 -6.29
N PHE A 55 -21.07 8.59 -6.73
CA PHE A 55 -19.91 7.85 -6.24
C PHE A 55 -18.59 8.52 -6.64
N LEU A 56 -18.46 9.00 -7.89
CA LEU A 56 -17.29 9.75 -8.34
C LEU A 56 -17.10 11.06 -7.56
N LEU A 57 -18.18 11.79 -7.25
CA LEU A 57 -18.12 12.98 -6.40
C LEU A 57 -17.66 12.64 -4.97
N LEU A 58 -18.09 11.51 -4.40
CA LEU A 58 -17.63 11.03 -3.12
C LEU A 58 -16.12 10.73 -3.16
N LEU A 59 -15.65 10.01 -4.18
CA LEU A 59 -14.23 9.70 -4.35
C LEU A 59 -13.38 10.97 -4.49
N ASP A 60 -13.87 11.97 -5.21
CA ASP A 60 -13.18 13.24 -5.37
C ASP A 60 -13.02 14.00 -4.06
N LYS A 61 -14.08 14.08 -3.25
CA LYS A 61 -14.04 14.67 -1.90
C LYS A 61 -13.11 13.89 -0.96
N LEU A 62 -13.17 12.56 -1.00
CA LEU A 62 -12.27 11.71 -0.19
C LEU A 62 -10.81 11.88 -0.61
N ALA A 63 -10.52 12.06 -1.90
CA ALA A 63 -9.17 12.34 -2.37
C ALA A 63 -8.63 13.65 -1.78
N ASP A 64 -9.44 14.72 -1.73
CA ASP A 64 -9.05 15.99 -1.11
C ASP A 64 -8.80 15.86 0.39
N LEU A 65 -9.65 15.14 1.09
CA LEU A 65 -9.51 14.90 2.53
C LEU A 65 -8.26 14.06 2.84
N THR A 66 -8.06 12.97 2.08
CA THR A 66 -6.90 12.09 2.22
C THR A 66 -5.60 12.85 1.93
N ALA A 67 -5.57 13.67 0.88
CA ALA A 67 -4.38 14.47 0.57
C ALA A 67 -4.04 15.42 1.72
N ARG A 68 -5.00 16.14 2.28
CA ARG A 68 -4.80 17.02 3.45
C ARG A 68 -4.30 16.24 4.66
N HIS A 69 -4.88 15.07 4.90
CA HIS A 69 -4.47 14.22 6.02
C HIS A 69 -3.02 13.76 5.88
N LEU A 70 -2.61 13.32 4.69
CA LEU A 70 -1.23 12.88 4.40
C LEU A 70 -0.24 14.06 4.48
N ILE A 71 -0.60 15.23 3.96
CA ILE A 71 0.22 16.44 4.07
C ILE A 71 0.47 16.80 5.54
N ASN A 72 -0.57 16.77 6.37
CA ASN A 72 -0.42 17.06 7.79
C ASN A 72 0.44 15.99 8.50
N GLN A 73 0.33 14.71 8.11
CA GLN A 73 1.21 13.67 8.65
C GLN A 73 2.68 13.95 8.31
N ILE A 74 2.99 14.37 7.07
CA ILE A 74 4.36 14.74 6.68
C ILE A 74 4.84 15.96 7.50
N LYS A 75 4.03 17.00 7.62
CA LYS A 75 4.35 18.20 8.42
C LYS A 75 4.60 17.85 9.89
N SER A 76 3.90 16.84 10.42
CA SER A 76 4.08 16.32 11.79
C SER A 76 5.20 15.28 11.92
N GLY A 77 5.92 14.98 10.83
CA GLY A 77 7.15 14.23 10.91
C GLY A 77 7.19 12.89 10.21
N ALA A 78 6.15 12.48 9.51
CA ALA A 78 6.23 11.32 8.64
C ALA A 78 7.24 11.58 7.51
N GLU A 79 8.16 10.63 7.31
CA GLU A 79 9.22 10.71 6.31
C GLU A 79 8.79 10.09 4.98
N VAL A 80 7.87 9.12 5.07
CA VAL A 80 7.26 8.41 3.95
C VAL A 80 5.76 8.35 4.19
N ILE A 81 4.96 8.37 3.14
CA ILE A 81 3.52 8.12 3.24
C ILE A 81 3.11 6.90 2.43
N GLN A 82 2.18 6.11 2.97
CA GLN A 82 1.64 4.94 2.28
C GLN A 82 0.12 5.06 2.09
N ILE A 83 -0.34 4.81 0.86
CA ILE A 83 -1.76 4.83 0.48
C ILE A 83 -2.21 3.38 0.30
N PHE A 84 -3.15 2.95 1.14
CA PHE A 84 -3.69 1.59 1.12
C PHE A 84 -5.00 1.53 0.34
N ASP A 85 -4.99 0.88 -0.84
CA ASP A 85 -6.21 0.56 -1.57
C ASP A 85 -6.55 -0.94 -1.43
N SER A 86 -6.93 -1.31 -0.22
CA SER A 86 -7.16 -2.70 0.20
C SER A 86 -8.30 -3.38 -0.55
N HIS A 87 -9.20 -2.62 -1.15
CA HIS A 87 -10.37 -3.10 -1.88
C HIS A 87 -10.34 -2.79 -3.38
N ALA A 88 -9.18 -2.37 -3.92
CA ALA A 88 -8.99 -2.08 -5.36
C ALA A 88 -9.45 -3.22 -6.28
N LYS A 89 -9.37 -4.48 -5.83
CA LYS A 89 -9.90 -5.64 -6.56
C LYS A 89 -11.37 -5.45 -6.98
N ILE A 90 -12.21 -4.85 -6.14
CA ILE A 90 -13.62 -4.65 -6.44
C ILE A 90 -13.78 -3.70 -7.65
N ALA A 91 -13.02 -2.62 -7.69
CA ALA A 91 -13.00 -1.71 -8.82
C ALA A 91 -12.44 -2.40 -10.08
N ALA A 92 -11.35 -3.16 -9.95
CA ALA A 92 -10.73 -3.89 -11.06
C ALA A 92 -11.68 -4.92 -11.69
N THR A 93 -12.37 -5.72 -10.89
CA THR A 93 -13.33 -6.72 -11.37
C THR A 93 -14.59 -6.13 -12.00
N ASN A 94 -14.87 -4.85 -11.77
CA ASN A 94 -15.97 -4.12 -12.39
C ASN A 94 -15.52 -3.16 -13.52
N ASN A 95 -14.28 -3.27 -14.02
CA ASN A 95 -13.69 -2.41 -15.06
C ASN A 95 -13.70 -0.91 -14.68
N LYS A 96 -13.58 -0.61 -13.37
CA LYS A 96 -13.61 0.76 -12.82
C LYS A 96 -12.30 1.16 -12.14
N LEU A 97 -11.23 0.36 -12.28
CA LEU A 97 -9.96 0.61 -11.58
C LEU A 97 -9.40 2.00 -11.89
N ARG A 98 -9.44 2.41 -13.16
CA ARG A 98 -8.91 3.71 -13.58
C ARG A 98 -9.68 4.87 -12.92
N ASP A 99 -11.01 4.83 -13.01
CA ASP A 99 -11.85 5.95 -12.53
C ASP A 99 -11.98 5.97 -11.00
N PHE A 100 -12.01 4.80 -10.37
CA PHE A 100 -12.29 4.71 -8.95
C PHE A 100 -11.04 4.61 -8.07
N CYS A 101 -9.92 4.12 -8.60
CA CYS A 101 -8.69 3.96 -7.83
C CYS A 101 -7.56 4.85 -8.37
N ILE A 102 -7.21 4.75 -9.68
CA ILE A 102 -6.04 5.44 -10.23
C ILE A 102 -6.22 6.96 -10.20
N LYS A 103 -7.30 7.50 -10.79
CA LYS A 103 -7.55 8.95 -10.84
C LYS A 103 -7.61 9.62 -9.45
N PRO A 104 -8.35 9.07 -8.46
CA PRO A 104 -8.36 9.65 -7.12
C PRO A 104 -6.99 9.63 -6.44
N VAL A 105 -6.21 8.54 -6.60
CA VAL A 105 -4.85 8.46 -6.06
C VAL A 105 -3.91 9.41 -6.77
N GLU A 106 -4.01 9.57 -8.09
CA GLU A 106 -3.26 10.57 -8.86
C GLU A 106 -3.51 11.99 -8.34
N LYS A 107 -4.78 12.33 -8.06
CA LYS A 107 -5.15 13.62 -7.46
C LYS A 107 -4.48 13.83 -6.10
N ILE A 108 -4.46 12.79 -5.25
CA ILE A 108 -3.77 12.84 -3.96
C ILE A 108 -2.28 13.11 -4.16
N ILE A 109 -1.61 12.34 -5.02
CA ILE A 109 -0.18 12.46 -5.28
C ILE A 109 0.19 13.88 -5.76
N LYS A 110 -0.54 14.38 -6.76
CA LYS A 110 -0.36 15.74 -7.29
C LYS A 110 -0.48 16.80 -6.20
N ARG A 111 -1.50 16.69 -5.34
CA ARG A 111 -1.75 17.64 -4.27
C ARG A 111 -0.68 17.56 -3.18
N VAL A 112 -0.28 16.37 -2.77
CA VAL A 112 0.81 16.18 -1.80
C VAL A 112 2.11 16.78 -2.33
N ARG A 113 2.50 16.49 -3.57
CA ARG A 113 3.75 16.99 -4.18
C ARG A 113 3.74 18.49 -4.42
N LYS A 114 2.57 19.09 -4.63
CA LYS A 114 2.44 20.57 -4.74
C LYS A 114 2.82 21.26 -3.42
N GLU A 115 2.46 20.68 -2.27
CA GLU A 115 2.75 21.24 -0.95
C GLU A 115 4.06 20.72 -0.34
N VAL A 116 4.43 19.46 -0.65
CA VAL A 116 5.65 18.81 -0.16
C VAL A 116 6.36 18.13 -1.33
N ARG A 117 7.19 18.89 -2.03
CA ARG A 117 7.81 18.52 -3.31
C ARG A 117 8.56 17.19 -3.28
N ASN A 118 9.32 16.92 -2.22
CA ASN A 118 10.19 15.75 -2.08
C ASN A 118 9.56 14.64 -1.24
N SER A 119 8.22 14.51 -1.25
CA SER A 119 7.54 13.45 -0.50
C SER A 119 7.79 12.07 -1.11
N TYR A 120 8.10 11.08 -0.26
CA TYR A 120 8.18 9.67 -0.65
C TYR A 120 6.81 9.02 -0.49
N ILE A 121 6.32 8.41 -1.58
CA ILE A 121 4.95 7.86 -1.67
C ILE A 121 4.99 6.40 -2.06
N ILE A 122 4.37 5.57 -1.23
CA ILE A 122 4.13 4.14 -1.46
C ILE A 122 2.65 3.95 -1.74
N CYS A 123 2.29 3.18 -2.77
CA CYS A 123 0.90 2.79 -3.03
C CYS A 123 0.74 1.27 -2.95
N PHE A 124 -0.37 0.83 -2.36
CA PHE A 124 -0.71 -0.58 -2.24
C PHE A 124 -2.11 -0.88 -2.80
N PRO A 125 -2.25 -1.07 -4.12
CA PRO A 125 -3.50 -1.52 -4.75
C PRO A 125 -3.60 -3.05 -4.67
N ARG A 126 -4.29 -3.55 -3.65
CA ARG A 126 -4.28 -4.98 -3.33
C ARG A 126 -5.14 -5.81 -4.30
N ASN A 127 -4.60 -6.98 -4.70
CA ASN A 127 -5.30 -8.02 -5.49
C ASN A 127 -5.82 -7.54 -6.86
N ILE A 128 -5.10 -6.66 -7.53
CA ILE A 128 -5.49 -6.15 -8.87
C ILE A 128 -4.86 -6.95 -10.02
N GLY A 129 -4.01 -7.96 -9.74
CA GLY A 129 -3.41 -8.83 -10.73
C GLY A 129 -2.62 -8.08 -11.80
N ILE A 130 -2.84 -8.38 -13.08
CA ILE A 130 -2.14 -7.74 -14.21
C ILE A 130 -2.35 -6.20 -14.24
N ASN A 131 -3.42 -5.69 -13.63
CA ASN A 131 -3.69 -4.26 -13.60
C ASN A 131 -2.67 -3.45 -12.77
N TYR A 132 -1.74 -4.10 -12.06
CA TYR A 132 -0.57 -3.43 -11.47
C TYR A 132 0.23 -2.64 -12.52
N ILE A 133 0.28 -3.11 -13.77
CA ILE A 133 0.96 -2.43 -14.88
C ILE A 133 0.33 -1.06 -15.12
N ASP A 134 -0.98 -1.01 -15.35
CA ASP A 134 -1.70 0.24 -15.61
C ASP A 134 -1.70 1.17 -14.39
N TYR A 135 -1.87 0.60 -13.19
CA TYR A 135 -1.84 1.37 -11.95
C TYR A 135 -0.51 2.11 -11.77
N ALA A 136 0.61 1.41 -11.91
CA ALA A 136 1.93 2.00 -11.73
C ALA A 136 2.31 2.97 -12.86
N ALA A 137 1.97 2.66 -14.11
CA ALA A 137 2.29 3.49 -15.26
C ALA A 137 1.59 4.86 -15.24
N ASN A 138 0.47 4.98 -14.55
CA ASN A 138 -0.29 6.24 -14.46
C ASN A 138 0.05 7.10 -13.25
N LEU A 139 0.84 6.60 -12.29
CA LEU A 139 1.09 7.28 -11.01
C LEU A 139 2.57 7.63 -10.82
N GLU A 140 2.83 8.84 -10.35
CA GLU A 140 4.17 9.31 -9.95
C GLU A 140 4.46 8.89 -8.49
N LEU A 141 4.66 7.60 -8.28
CA LEU A 141 4.97 7.02 -6.98
C LEU A 141 6.45 6.63 -6.85
N ASN A 142 6.94 6.52 -5.63
CA ASN A 142 8.32 6.11 -5.36
C ASN A 142 8.43 4.60 -5.17
N CYS A 143 7.39 3.97 -4.63
CA CYS A 143 7.36 2.54 -4.37
C CYS A 143 5.97 1.98 -4.59
N ILE A 144 5.90 0.78 -5.16
CA ILE A 144 4.65 0.01 -5.26
C ILE A 144 4.70 -1.20 -4.34
N SER A 145 3.69 -1.33 -3.50
CA SER A 145 3.55 -2.48 -2.62
C SER A 145 2.80 -3.61 -3.32
N LEU A 146 3.34 -4.81 -3.25
CA LEU A 146 2.84 -6.01 -3.90
C LEU A 146 2.14 -6.91 -2.88
N ASP A 147 0.99 -7.46 -3.23
CA ASP A 147 0.36 -8.50 -2.43
C ASP A 147 1.02 -9.88 -2.65
N GLN A 148 0.73 -10.82 -1.76
CA GLN A 148 1.35 -12.15 -1.74
C GLN A 148 1.08 -13.00 -2.99
N ASN A 149 0.10 -12.63 -3.83
CA ASN A 149 -0.26 -13.39 -5.03
C ASN A 149 0.50 -12.92 -6.27
N VAL A 150 1.25 -11.82 -6.16
CA VAL A 150 2.03 -11.26 -7.28
C VAL A 150 3.34 -12.01 -7.40
N ASP A 151 3.62 -12.55 -8.58
CA ASP A 151 4.95 -13.08 -8.90
C ASP A 151 5.97 -11.93 -8.97
N ARG A 152 7.04 -12.04 -8.21
CA ARG A 152 8.03 -10.99 -8.01
C ARG A 152 8.84 -10.68 -9.28
N ARG A 153 9.23 -11.73 -10.01
CA ARG A 153 10.00 -11.58 -11.27
C ARG A 153 9.14 -10.92 -12.32
N TRP A 154 7.90 -11.41 -12.48
CA TRP A 154 6.94 -10.77 -13.36
C TRP A 154 6.73 -9.29 -12.99
N ALA A 155 6.63 -8.97 -11.69
CA ALA A 155 6.47 -7.59 -11.23
C ALA A 155 7.67 -6.71 -11.65
N ILE A 156 8.90 -7.20 -11.45
CA ILE A 156 10.13 -6.47 -11.81
C ILE A 156 10.21 -6.23 -13.33
N GLU A 157 9.79 -7.19 -14.12
CA GLU A 157 9.82 -7.09 -15.59
C GLU A 157 8.74 -6.17 -16.16
N ASN A 158 7.53 -6.19 -15.58
CA ASN A 158 6.34 -5.60 -16.19
C ASN A 158 5.84 -4.34 -15.49
N ILE A 159 5.99 -4.19 -14.17
CA ILE A 159 5.50 -3.02 -13.44
C ILE A 159 6.55 -1.92 -13.48
N LYS A 160 6.27 -0.85 -14.21
CA LYS A 160 7.18 0.30 -14.37
C LYS A 160 6.46 1.58 -13.96
N PRO A 161 6.76 2.15 -12.77
CA PRO A 161 6.22 3.43 -12.36
C PRO A 161 6.54 4.55 -13.36
N LYS A 162 5.63 5.50 -13.48
CA LYS A 162 5.72 6.63 -14.43
C LYS A 162 7.01 7.45 -14.28
N ASN A 163 7.50 7.61 -13.06
CA ASN A 163 8.71 8.37 -12.74
C ASN A 163 10.02 7.57 -12.83
N GLN A 164 9.97 6.36 -13.38
CA GLN A 164 11.10 5.42 -13.57
C GLN A 164 11.83 4.98 -12.28
N ILE A 165 11.48 5.51 -11.11
CA ILE A 165 12.03 5.05 -9.83
C ILE A 165 11.37 3.70 -9.52
N ARG A 166 12.17 2.63 -9.57
CA ARG A 166 11.72 1.28 -9.28
C ARG A 166 12.02 0.94 -7.83
N CYS A 167 11.01 0.94 -6.99
CA CYS A 167 11.06 0.35 -5.67
C CYS A 167 9.82 -0.52 -5.49
N TYR A 168 10.05 -1.74 -5.02
CA TYR A 168 8.97 -2.70 -4.71
C TYR A 168 8.94 -2.93 -3.21
N GLN A 169 7.73 -3.00 -2.63
CA GLN A 169 7.54 -3.38 -1.24
C GLN A 169 6.76 -4.69 -1.16
N GLY A 170 7.15 -5.59 -0.28
CA GLY A 170 6.45 -6.87 -0.05
C GLY A 170 7.37 -8.05 -0.29
N ASN A 171 6.85 -9.27 -0.49
CA ASN A 171 5.44 -9.66 -0.44
C ASN A 171 5.29 -11.03 0.24
N LEU A 172 5.87 -11.19 1.43
CA LEU A 172 5.75 -12.44 2.18
C LEU A 172 4.26 -12.72 2.51
N ASP A 173 3.81 -13.96 2.26
CA ASP A 173 2.48 -14.39 2.66
C ASP A 173 2.35 -14.37 4.20
N PRO A 174 1.37 -13.61 4.76
CA PRO A 174 1.14 -13.57 6.20
C PRO A 174 0.89 -14.95 6.83
N LYS A 175 0.36 -15.90 6.06
CA LYS A 175 0.17 -17.28 6.52
C LYS A 175 1.50 -18.02 6.72
N ILE A 176 2.51 -17.68 5.94
CA ILE A 176 3.85 -18.22 6.09
C ILE A 176 4.51 -17.65 7.37
N LEU A 177 4.35 -16.34 7.59
CA LEU A 177 4.79 -15.69 8.83
C LEU A 177 4.12 -16.31 10.07
N ALA A 178 2.79 -16.49 10.03
CA ALA A 178 2.04 -17.07 11.14
C ALA A 178 2.51 -18.50 11.49
N LYS A 179 2.94 -19.28 10.50
CA LYS A 179 3.47 -20.63 10.70
C LYS A 179 4.92 -20.64 11.21
N GLY A 180 5.71 -19.63 10.86
CA GLY A 180 7.11 -19.54 11.26
C GLY A 180 8.03 -20.65 10.71
N GLY A 181 9.19 -20.81 11.36
CA GLY A 181 10.12 -21.90 11.17
C GLY A 181 10.80 -21.98 9.79
N LYS A 182 11.34 -23.14 9.44
CA LYS A 182 12.15 -23.36 8.22
C LYS A 182 11.47 -22.91 6.93
N LYS A 183 10.15 -23.03 6.84
CA LYS A 183 9.41 -22.62 5.64
C LYS A 183 9.42 -21.09 5.49
N MET A 184 9.25 -20.36 6.59
CA MET A 184 9.34 -18.90 6.62
C MET A 184 10.75 -18.45 6.22
N GLN A 185 11.79 -19.00 6.84
CA GLN A 185 13.19 -18.68 6.51
C GLN A 185 13.49 -18.88 5.02
N LYS A 186 13.09 -20.03 4.45
CA LYS A 186 13.29 -20.34 3.03
C LYS A 186 12.59 -19.29 2.13
N GLU A 187 11.37 -18.89 2.48
CA GLU A 187 10.64 -17.90 1.67
C GLU A 187 11.25 -16.49 1.81
N ILE A 188 11.74 -16.12 3.00
CA ILE A 188 12.46 -14.85 3.18
C ILE A 188 13.68 -14.79 2.25
N HIS A 189 14.54 -15.82 2.25
CA HIS A 189 15.71 -15.88 1.39
C HIS A 189 15.32 -15.81 -0.11
N LYS A 190 14.25 -16.49 -0.49
CA LYS A 190 13.73 -16.44 -1.85
C LYS A 190 13.30 -15.03 -2.25
N ILE A 191 12.55 -14.33 -1.38
CA ILE A 191 12.12 -12.95 -1.62
C ILE A 191 13.33 -12.04 -1.80
N LEU A 192 14.30 -12.09 -0.89
CA LEU A 192 15.50 -11.25 -0.97
C LEU A 192 16.28 -11.52 -2.28
N LYS A 193 16.42 -12.80 -2.65
CA LYS A 193 17.05 -13.20 -3.93
C LYS A 193 16.29 -12.69 -5.14
N ASP A 194 14.96 -12.82 -5.16
CA ASP A 194 14.13 -12.40 -6.30
C ASP A 194 14.22 -10.89 -6.55
N PHE A 195 14.43 -10.07 -5.50
CA PHE A 195 14.58 -8.61 -5.61
C PHE A 195 16.05 -8.14 -5.70
N THR A 196 17.03 -9.04 -5.85
CA THR A 196 18.43 -8.63 -6.05
C THR A 196 18.55 -7.72 -7.28
N GLY A 197 19.26 -6.60 -7.12
CA GLY A 197 19.50 -5.62 -8.19
C GLY A 197 18.39 -4.59 -8.39
N VAL A 198 17.34 -4.61 -7.57
CA VAL A 198 16.30 -3.57 -7.54
C VAL A 198 16.09 -3.04 -6.12
N ASN A 199 15.58 -1.82 -5.99
CA ASN A 199 15.23 -1.28 -4.67
C ASN A 199 14.04 -2.06 -4.09
N HIS A 200 14.21 -2.57 -2.87
CA HIS A 200 13.22 -3.39 -2.21
C HIS A 200 13.04 -2.98 -0.74
N ILE A 201 11.78 -2.89 -0.32
CA ILE A 201 11.39 -2.79 1.08
C ILE A 201 10.73 -4.11 1.46
N PHE A 202 11.40 -4.90 2.29
CA PHE A 202 10.81 -6.15 2.75
C PHE A 202 9.54 -5.88 3.56
N ASN A 203 8.45 -6.52 3.19
CA ASN A 203 7.18 -6.45 3.90
C ASN A 203 6.33 -7.71 3.63
N LEU A 204 5.23 -7.83 4.34
CA LEU A 204 4.19 -8.82 4.03
C LEU A 204 3.37 -8.37 2.81
N GLY A 205 2.76 -9.33 2.13
CA GLY A 205 1.79 -9.07 1.05
C GLY A 205 0.41 -8.66 1.57
N HIS A 206 0.21 -8.59 2.88
CA HIS A 206 -0.99 -8.10 3.56
C HIS A 206 -0.67 -7.83 5.05
N GLY A 207 -1.67 -7.44 5.84
CA GLY A 207 -1.51 -7.25 7.29
C GLY A 207 -1.15 -8.55 8.01
N VAL A 208 -0.49 -8.40 9.16
CA VAL A 208 -0.18 -9.52 10.08
C VAL A 208 -1.48 -10.18 10.53
N LEU A 209 -1.51 -11.50 10.53
CA LEU A 209 -2.67 -12.24 11.05
C LEU A 209 -2.67 -12.18 12.58
N LYS A 210 -3.86 -12.09 13.17
CA LYS A 210 -4.02 -11.96 14.63
C LYS A 210 -3.45 -13.15 15.43
N GLU A 211 -3.36 -14.32 14.81
CA GLU A 211 -2.78 -15.55 15.35
C GLU A 211 -1.28 -15.66 15.17
N THR A 212 -0.62 -14.65 14.59
CA THR A 212 0.84 -14.68 14.39
C THR A 212 1.57 -14.52 15.71
N ASP A 213 2.44 -15.49 16.02
CA ASP A 213 3.33 -15.39 17.19
C ASP A 213 4.32 -14.23 17.00
N PRO A 214 4.44 -13.30 17.97
CA PRO A 214 5.45 -12.24 17.95
C PRO A 214 6.89 -12.75 17.77
N GLU A 215 7.22 -13.95 18.24
CA GLU A 215 8.55 -14.53 18.05
C GLU A 215 8.87 -14.79 16.56
N ASN A 216 7.87 -15.15 15.75
CA ASN A 216 8.04 -15.28 14.30
C ASN A 216 8.42 -13.95 13.65
N ILE A 217 7.91 -12.82 14.18
CA ILE A 217 8.27 -11.48 13.69
C ILE A 217 9.71 -11.14 14.04
N LYS A 218 10.16 -11.50 15.26
CA LYS A 218 11.56 -11.30 15.68
C LYS A 218 12.50 -12.15 14.82
N GLU A 219 12.15 -13.41 14.58
CA GLU A 219 12.91 -14.32 13.72
C GLU A 219 13.00 -13.81 12.28
N LEU A 220 11.87 -13.32 11.72
CA LEU A 220 11.84 -12.70 10.40
C LEU A 220 12.82 -11.53 10.31
N ILE A 221 12.75 -10.58 11.25
CA ILE A 221 13.63 -9.40 11.26
C ILE A 221 15.11 -9.83 11.37
N LYS A 222 15.41 -10.78 12.24
CA LYS A 222 16.76 -11.34 12.39
C LYS A 222 17.24 -11.95 11.07
N THR A 223 16.44 -12.81 10.46
CA THR A 223 16.80 -13.49 9.20
C THR A 223 17.09 -12.49 8.07
N ILE A 224 16.32 -11.40 7.98
CA ILE A 224 16.56 -10.35 6.98
C ILE A 224 17.89 -9.63 7.24
N ARG A 225 18.11 -9.18 8.48
CA ARG A 225 19.33 -8.42 8.86
C ARG A 225 20.61 -9.23 8.75
N ASP A 226 20.56 -10.54 8.96
CA ASP A 226 21.73 -11.43 8.81
C ASP A 226 22.16 -11.59 7.34
N GLN A 227 21.32 -11.22 6.37
CA GLN A 227 21.64 -11.24 4.93
C GLN A 227 22.22 -9.90 4.43
N GLU A 228 22.13 -8.83 5.22
CA GLU A 228 22.69 -7.51 4.88
C GLU A 228 24.15 -7.34 5.31
N LYS A 229 24.69 -8.37 6.00
CA LYS A 229 26.11 -8.44 6.40
C LYS A 229 26.93 -9.22 5.38
#